data_3efc7b541e1a985dad4ea3684bed786b
#
_entry.id   3efc7b541e1a985dad4ea3684bed786b
#
_cell.length_a   1.000
_cell.length_b   1.000
_cell.length_c   1.000
_cell.angle_alpha   90.00
_cell.angle_beta   90.00
_cell.angle_gamma   90.00
#
_symmetry.space_group_name_H-M   'P 1'
#
loop_
_entity.id
_entity.type
_entity.pdbx_description
1 polymer ?
#
loop_
_entity_poly.entity_id
_entity_poly.type
_entity_poly.pdbx_seq_one_letter_code
_entity_poly.pdbx_strand_id
1 'polypeptide(L)'
;MPKHPTGTKGTAGTARKFPPHTGAYNKVGNDNISEEREGEEELLPGSEPQHQLPTFPENDWPEFLQRIIKAGSSPIQHDIMLLGALTALGACMSRHVRCLYGGKYHHPSLQCFVVAPSASGKGILSYIRLLVEPIHDEIRKEVAIQMKAYKKEKTEYDAMGKERTKKEAPQMPPNRMFLISGNNTGTGILQNIMDSDGTGLICEAEADTLSTAIGSDHGHWSDTLRKAFDHDRLSYNRRTDQEYREVKKSYLSVLISGTPSQVQTFIPTAEDGSYSRQLYYYMCGISKWISQFMDNEIDWEEIFTAMGLEWKEKLSVIKTHGIHTLQLTDEQKEEIDTVFSDLFERSSVANGRKMYSFVARLAVNLCRIMSEVAVLRALESPQPYDFKTSPTSPFTPDKEIPADNRKDDIITRWDVSISQEDFHAVLSLAEPLYCHATHILSFLPNTEISHRPNADRDYLFQKLGDEFTRTQLLEEAVAMGIKENTALTWLKRLTKHGKLISMDGKGLYARACVYE
;
A
#
# COMPACT_ATOMS: atom_id res chain seq x y z
N MET A 1 -65.18 -13.56 6.02
CA MET A 1 -65.68 -14.78 5.36
C MET A 1 -65.78 -14.53 3.85
N PRO A 2 -65.33 -15.41 2.92
CA PRO A 2 -65.18 -16.86 3.11
C PRO A 2 -63.83 -17.43 2.64
N LYS A 3 -63.52 -18.57 3.24
CA LYS A 3 -63.15 -19.93 2.73
C LYS A 3 -61.75 -20.20 2.21
N HIS A 4 -61.03 -20.96 3.01
CA HIS A 4 -59.96 -21.89 2.59
C HIS A 4 -60.45 -22.98 1.59
N PRO A 5 -59.52 -23.56 0.80
CA PRO A 5 -59.36 -25.01 0.84
C PRO A 5 -57.89 -25.45 0.99
N THR A 6 -57.70 -26.32 1.88
CA THR A 6 -57.02 -27.60 2.06
C THR A 6 -56.13 -28.12 0.94
N GLY A 7 -54.84 -28.38 1.26
CA GLY A 7 -54.15 -29.66 1.27
C GLY A 7 -53.62 -30.21 -0.05
N THR A 8 -52.30 -30.41 -0.11
CA THR A 8 -51.71 -31.61 -0.72
C THR A 8 -50.29 -31.87 -0.21
N LYS A 9 -50.15 -32.99 0.40
CA LYS A 9 -49.15 -34.07 0.43
C LYS A 9 -47.70 -33.76 0.11
N GLY A 10 -46.87 -34.06 1.09
CA GLY A 10 -45.44 -34.14 1.01
C GLY A 10 -44.94 -35.29 0.14
N THR A 11 -43.80 -35.06 -0.49
CA THR A 11 -42.95 -36.11 -1.04
C THR A 11 -41.61 -36.10 -0.29
N ALA A 12 -41.33 -37.28 0.30
CA ALA A 12 -40.10 -37.56 1.04
C ALA A 12 -38.89 -37.57 0.07
N GLY A 13 -37.91 -36.72 0.35
CA GLY A 13 -36.60 -36.73 -0.28
C GLY A 13 -35.71 -37.77 0.38
N THR A 14 -35.29 -38.74 -0.38
CA THR A 14 -34.39 -39.83 0.00
C THR A 14 -32.98 -39.30 0.34
N ALA A 15 -32.55 -39.52 1.57
CA ALA A 15 -31.19 -39.34 1.99
C ALA A 15 -30.26 -40.38 1.36
N ARG A 16 -29.26 -39.96 0.60
CA ARG A 16 -28.19 -40.82 0.13
C ARG A 16 -27.23 -41.14 1.27
N LYS A 17 -27.21 -42.42 1.66
CA LYS A 17 -26.23 -42.99 2.60
C LYS A 17 -24.90 -43.21 1.86
N PHE A 18 -23.82 -42.70 2.39
CA PHE A 18 -22.46 -43.09 1.98
C PHE A 18 -22.08 -44.40 2.67
N PRO A 19 -21.33 -45.29 2.01
CA PRO A 19 -20.87 -46.54 2.62
C PRO A 19 -19.70 -46.29 3.58
N PRO A 20 -19.51 -47.10 4.64
CA PRO A 20 -18.40 -46.98 5.55
C PRO A 20 -17.14 -47.60 4.97
N HIS A 21 -16.02 -46.85 5.00
CA HIS A 21 -14.70 -47.38 4.73
C HIS A 21 -14.18 -48.12 5.96
N THR A 22 -14.15 -49.46 5.87
CA THR A 22 -13.35 -50.31 6.75
C THR A 22 -11.96 -50.49 6.11
N GLY A 23 -10.94 -49.90 6.72
CA GLY A 23 -9.55 -50.13 6.39
C GLY A 23 -8.78 -50.55 7.64
N ALA A 24 -8.35 -51.82 7.67
CA ALA A 24 -7.63 -52.44 8.75
C ALA A 24 -6.22 -51.87 8.91
N TYR A 25 -5.86 -51.53 10.15
CA TYR A 25 -4.47 -51.25 10.54
C TYR A 25 -3.74 -52.55 10.72
N ASN A 26 -2.71 -52.81 9.90
CA ASN A 26 -1.69 -53.78 10.22
C ASN A 26 -0.47 -53.10 10.87
N LYS A 27 -0.21 -53.43 12.12
CA LYS A 27 1.07 -53.23 12.80
C LYS A 27 2.08 -54.24 12.27
N VAL A 28 3.20 -53.77 11.75
CA VAL A 28 4.47 -54.56 11.71
C VAL A 28 5.58 -53.64 12.19
N GLY A 29 6.39 -54.25 13.10
CA GLY A 29 7.38 -53.55 13.88
C GLY A 29 8.75 -53.41 13.20
N ASN A 30 9.49 -52.62 13.88
CA ASN A 30 10.94 -52.43 14.08
C ASN A 30 11.98 -53.02 13.12
N ASP A 31 12.96 -52.15 12.96
CA ASP A 31 14.40 -52.29 12.77
C ASP A 31 14.93 -52.12 11.34
N ASN A 32 15.55 -51.00 11.09
CA ASN A 32 16.99 -50.82 10.87
C ASN A 32 17.33 -49.48 10.20
N ILE A 33 18.33 -48.87 10.80
CA ILE A 33 19.23 -47.81 10.40
C ILE A 33 19.70 -47.97 8.94
N SER A 34 19.61 -46.91 8.15
CA SER A 34 20.70 -46.31 7.37
C SER A 34 20.26 -45.65 6.08
N GLU A 35 20.97 -44.58 5.80
CA GLU A 35 21.10 -43.85 4.53
C GLU A 35 20.03 -42.80 4.17
N GLU A 36 20.42 -41.58 4.52
CA GLU A 36 19.97 -40.35 3.89
C GLU A 36 20.14 -40.46 2.36
N ARG A 37 19.03 -40.59 1.66
CA ARG A 37 18.94 -40.25 0.24
C ARG A 37 18.18 -38.95 0.18
N GLU A 38 18.87 -37.88 -0.16
CA GLU A 38 18.26 -36.66 -0.70
C GLU A 38 17.31 -37.06 -1.85
N GLY A 39 16.02 -37.01 -1.56
CA GLY A 39 15.01 -37.24 -2.56
C GLY A 39 14.95 -36.01 -3.46
N GLU A 40 15.42 -36.11 -4.70
CA GLU A 40 15.08 -35.21 -5.77
C GLU A 40 13.54 -35.18 -5.88
N GLU A 41 12.93 -34.05 -5.50
CA GLU A 41 11.51 -33.80 -5.76
C GLU A 41 11.33 -33.74 -7.28
N GLU A 42 10.70 -34.77 -7.84
CA GLU A 42 10.22 -34.77 -9.22
C GLU A 42 9.21 -33.61 -9.39
N LEU A 43 9.69 -32.50 -9.95
CA LEU A 43 8.87 -31.36 -10.35
C LEU A 43 7.89 -31.82 -11.44
N LEU A 44 6.61 -31.73 -11.16
CA LEU A 44 5.56 -31.95 -12.18
C LEU A 44 5.82 -31.05 -13.40
N PRO A 45 5.74 -31.58 -14.65
CA PRO A 45 6.00 -30.79 -15.84
C PRO A 45 4.94 -29.70 -15.98
N GLY A 46 5.35 -28.43 -15.82
CA GLY A 46 4.51 -27.24 -15.95
C GLY A 46 4.61 -26.21 -14.83
N SER A 47 5.33 -26.50 -13.74
CA SER A 47 5.65 -25.48 -12.75
C SER A 47 6.97 -24.79 -13.13
N GLU A 48 6.89 -23.66 -13.84
CA GLU A 48 8.02 -22.74 -13.86
C GLU A 48 8.40 -22.40 -12.41
N PRO A 49 9.70 -22.32 -12.07
CA PRO A 49 10.10 -21.87 -10.75
C PRO A 49 9.48 -20.48 -10.54
N GLN A 50 8.46 -20.38 -9.70
CA GLN A 50 7.91 -19.08 -9.31
C GLN A 50 9.06 -18.33 -8.65
N HIS A 51 9.58 -17.30 -9.30
CA HIS A 51 10.50 -16.35 -8.68
C HIS A 51 9.82 -15.82 -7.43
N GLN A 52 10.29 -16.30 -6.28
CA GLN A 52 9.76 -15.87 -5.00
C GLN A 52 10.19 -14.41 -4.80
N LEU A 53 9.22 -13.49 -4.76
CA LEU A 53 9.51 -12.09 -4.49
C LEU A 53 10.06 -11.93 -3.06
N PRO A 54 10.94 -10.96 -2.81
CA PRO A 54 11.55 -10.78 -1.50
C PRO A 54 10.50 -10.34 -0.47
N THR A 55 10.55 -10.96 0.70
CA THR A 55 9.84 -10.48 1.89
C THR A 55 10.61 -9.33 2.55
N PHE A 56 9.95 -8.60 3.44
CA PHE A 56 10.62 -7.55 4.21
C PHE A 56 11.64 -8.17 5.17
N PRO A 57 12.79 -7.52 5.37
CA PRO A 57 13.73 -7.93 6.40
C PRO A 57 13.08 -7.88 7.80
N GLU A 58 13.46 -8.83 8.65
CA GLU A 58 13.05 -8.80 10.06
C GLU A 58 13.68 -7.59 10.76
N ASN A 59 12.86 -6.81 11.45
CA ASN A 59 13.27 -5.61 12.14
C ASN A 59 12.54 -5.48 13.49
N ASP A 60 13.15 -4.74 14.41
CA ASP A 60 12.55 -4.40 15.70
C ASP A 60 11.62 -3.18 15.57
N TRP A 61 10.41 -3.42 15.04
CA TRP A 61 9.40 -2.38 14.89
C TRP A 61 8.89 -1.87 16.25
N PRO A 62 8.30 -0.65 16.33
CA PRO A 62 7.55 -0.23 17.52
C PRO A 62 6.59 -1.30 18.04
N GLU A 63 6.50 -1.46 19.37
CA GLU A 63 5.76 -2.53 20.04
C GLU A 63 4.33 -2.69 19.49
N PHE A 64 3.65 -1.58 19.25
CA PHE A 64 2.30 -1.60 18.72
C PHE A 64 2.23 -2.25 17.34
N LEU A 65 3.19 -1.98 16.45
CA LEU A 65 3.29 -2.63 15.14
C LEU A 65 3.67 -4.10 15.27
N GLN A 66 4.61 -4.45 16.16
CA GLN A 66 4.97 -5.85 16.40
C GLN A 66 3.76 -6.70 16.84
N ARG A 67 2.90 -6.15 17.71
CA ARG A 67 1.68 -6.84 18.16
C ARG A 67 0.71 -7.09 16.99
N ILE A 68 0.59 -6.15 16.06
CA ILE A 68 -0.24 -6.31 14.86
C ILE A 68 0.35 -7.37 13.92
N ILE A 69 1.65 -7.34 13.69
CA ILE A 69 2.36 -8.27 12.79
C ILE A 69 2.21 -9.73 13.28
N LYS A 70 2.20 -9.96 14.59
CA LYS A 70 2.05 -11.30 15.21
C LYS A 70 0.77 -12.04 14.82
N ALA A 71 -0.25 -11.37 14.29
CA ALA A 71 -1.44 -12.04 13.77
C ALA A 71 -1.16 -12.84 12.49
N GLY A 72 -0.09 -12.51 11.76
CA GLY A 72 0.36 -13.26 10.60
C GLY A 72 0.98 -14.59 10.99
N SER A 73 0.72 -15.65 10.21
CA SER A 73 1.30 -16.99 10.40
C SER A 73 2.49 -17.26 9.48
N SER A 74 2.90 -16.29 8.67
CA SER A 74 4.03 -16.41 7.74
C SER A 74 4.69 -15.05 7.50
N PRO A 75 5.97 -15.02 7.04
CA PRO A 75 6.64 -13.77 6.70
C PRO A 75 5.83 -12.90 5.73
N ILE A 76 5.22 -13.50 4.71
CA ILE A 76 4.35 -12.80 3.74
C ILE A 76 3.15 -12.14 4.43
N GLN A 77 2.53 -12.82 5.40
CA GLN A 77 1.43 -12.24 6.17
C GLN A 77 1.92 -11.16 7.14
N HIS A 78 3.12 -11.31 7.72
CA HIS A 78 3.74 -10.25 8.52
C HIS A 78 3.89 -8.96 7.70
N ASP A 79 4.37 -9.06 6.47
CA ASP A 79 4.61 -7.93 5.58
C ASP A 79 3.31 -7.19 5.24
N ILE A 80 2.25 -7.92 4.86
CA ILE A 80 0.97 -7.28 4.54
C ILE A 80 0.28 -6.69 5.78
N MET A 81 0.45 -7.31 6.95
CA MET A 81 -0.05 -6.75 8.20
C MET A 81 0.70 -5.46 8.58
N LEU A 82 2.02 -5.42 8.38
CA LEU A 82 2.81 -4.21 8.56
C LEU A 82 2.35 -3.09 7.63
N LEU A 83 2.23 -3.35 6.32
CA LEU A 83 1.76 -2.35 5.35
C LEU A 83 0.33 -1.88 5.65
N GLY A 84 -0.54 -2.81 6.02
CA GLY A 84 -1.91 -2.52 6.42
C GLY A 84 -1.95 -1.61 7.65
N ALA A 85 -1.18 -1.95 8.69
CA ALA A 85 -1.06 -1.16 9.91
C ALA A 85 -0.56 0.26 9.62
N LEU A 86 0.58 0.40 8.93
CA LEU A 86 1.14 1.69 8.52
C LEU A 86 0.13 2.51 7.71
N THR A 87 -0.64 1.89 6.81
CA THR A 87 -1.65 2.62 6.03
C THR A 87 -2.80 3.12 6.91
N ALA A 88 -3.29 2.30 7.84
CA ALA A 88 -4.45 2.64 8.67
C ALA A 88 -4.10 3.60 9.82
N LEU A 89 -2.99 3.36 10.53
CA LEU A 89 -2.53 4.21 11.62
C LEU A 89 -2.06 5.57 11.08
N GLY A 90 -1.31 5.56 9.97
CA GLY A 90 -0.89 6.78 9.27
C GLY A 90 -2.06 7.64 8.81
N ALA A 91 -3.15 7.03 8.30
CA ALA A 91 -4.37 7.74 7.96
C ALA A 91 -4.94 8.54 9.15
N CYS A 92 -4.91 7.96 10.36
CA CYS A 92 -5.37 8.61 11.58
C CYS A 92 -4.51 9.79 11.98
N MET A 93 -3.20 9.70 11.75
CA MET A 93 -2.21 10.71 12.11
C MET A 93 -2.00 11.78 11.06
N SER A 94 -2.56 11.63 9.86
CA SER A 94 -2.19 12.38 8.65
C SER A 94 -2.26 13.92 8.78
N ARG A 95 -3.02 14.48 9.72
CA ARG A 95 -3.06 15.93 9.96
C ARG A 95 -2.07 16.41 11.03
N HIS A 96 -1.52 15.49 11.81
CA HIS A 96 -0.73 15.78 13.00
C HIS A 96 0.74 15.37 12.86
N VAL A 97 1.06 14.52 11.88
CA VAL A 97 2.42 14.03 11.63
C VAL A 97 2.83 14.40 10.21
N ARG A 98 4.11 14.76 10.03
CA ARG A 98 4.63 15.14 8.72
C ARG A 98 6.15 14.99 8.63
N CYS A 99 6.66 14.91 7.40
CA CYS A 99 8.08 15.03 7.06
C CYS A 99 8.28 16.10 5.99
N LEU A 100 9.45 16.74 5.96
CA LEU A 100 9.83 17.68 4.92
C LEU A 100 10.71 16.94 3.89
N TYR A 101 10.24 16.83 2.65
CA TYR A 101 11.00 16.21 1.56
C TYR A 101 10.74 16.97 0.26
N GLY A 102 11.80 17.26 -0.52
CA GLY A 102 11.68 18.01 -1.77
C GLY A 102 11.03 19.41 -1.61
N GLY A 103 11.24 20.07 -0.47
CA GLY A 103 10.69 21.41 -0.19
C GLY A 103 9.19 21.43 0.14
N LYS A 104 8.54 20.27 0.30
CA LYS A 104 7.11 20.12 0.63
C LYS A 104 6.92 19.25 1.87
N TYR A 105 5.94 19.59 2.70
CA TYR A 105 5.52 18.70 3.78
C TYR A 105 4.65 17.56 3.25
N HIS A 106 5.07 16.35 3.56
CA HIS A 106 4.34 15.11 3.28
C HIS A 106 3.81 14.53 4.60
N HIS A 107 2.65 13.94 4.53
CA HIS A 107 1.93 13.39 5.69
C HIS A 107 1.77 11.87 5.52
N PRO A 108 1.62 11.07 6.58
CA PRO A 108 1.54 9.62 6.52
C PRO A 108 0.20 9.12 5.93
N SER A 109 -0.15 9.64 4.76
CA SER A 109 -1.29 9.15 3.97
C SER A 109 -0.77 8.24 2.87
N LEU A 110 -0.92 6.94 3.05
CA LEU A 110 -0.42 5.92 2.15
C LEU A 110 -1.55 5.36 1.27
N GLN A 111 -1.19 4.88 0.10
CA GLN A 111 -2.07 4.13 -0.79
C GLN A 111 -1.42 2.77 -1.02
N CYS A 112 -2.02 1.70 -0.49
CA CYS A 112 -1.47 0.35 -0.51
C CYS A 112 -2.41 -0.61 -1.25
N PHE A 113 -1.85 -1.40 -2.16
CA PHE A 113 -2.55 -2.43 -2.90
C PHE A 113 -1.87 -3.79 -2.73
N VAL A 114 -2.51 -4.68 -1.98
CA VAL A 114 -2.07 -6.07 -1.81
C VAL A 114 -2.72 -6.93 -2.90
N VAL A 115 -1.90 -7.47 -3.78
CA VAL A 115 -2.34 -8.30 -4.90
C VAL A 115 -2.04 -9.77 -4.61
N ALA A 116 -3.06 -10.61 -4.68
CA ALA A 116 -2.91 -12.01 -4.35
C ALA A 116 -3.96 -12.89 -5.06
N PRO A 117 -3.63 -14.10 -5.49
CA PRO A 117 -4.62 -15.07 -5.95
C PRO A 117 -5.71 -15.32 -4.90
N SER A 118 -6.82 -15.93 -5.33
CA SER A 118 -7.84 -16.40 -4.39
C SER A 118 -7.24 -17.45 -3.44
N ALA A 119 -7.75 -17.50 -2.20
CA ALA A 119 -7.28 -18.41 -1.16
C ALA A 119 -5.79 -18.26 -0.76
N SER A 120 -5.21 -17.07 -0.90
CA SER A 120 -3.80 -16.78 -0.55
C SER A 120 -3.57 -16.41 0.92
N GLY A 121 -4.63 -16.33 1.75
CA GLY A 121 -4.51 -15.88 3.13
C GLY A 121 -4.54 -14.35 3.33
N LYS A 122 -4.78 -13.57 2.27
CA LYS A 122 -4.88 -12.09 2.35
C LYS A 122 -6.04 -11.59 3.22
N GLY A 123 -7.02 -12.44 3.52
CA GLY A 123 -8.18 -12.10 4.37
C GLY A 123 -7.82 -11.58 5.76
N ILE A 124 -6.61 -11.88 6.25
CA ILE A 124 -6.09 -11.35 7.53
C ILE A 124 -6.08 -9.81 7.57
N LEU A 125 -6.00 -9.13 6.44
CA LEU A 125 -6.07 -7.67 6.34
C LEU A 125 -7.40 -7.09 6.88
N SER A 126 -8.45 -7.90 6.98
CA SER A 126 -9.72 -7.45 7.57
C SER A 126 -9.57 -6.99 9.02
N TYR A 127 -8.64 -7.56 9.79
CA TYR A 127 -8.38 -7.15 11.16
C TYR A 127 -7.82 -5.72 11.27
N ILE A 128 -7.12 -5.23 10.25
CA ILE A 128 -6.58 -3.86 10.25
C ILE A 128 -7.68 -2.81 10.40
N ARG A 129 -8.85 -3.07 9.85
CA ARG A 129 -10.00 -2.17 9.96
C ARG A 129 -10.43 -1.96 11.41
N LEU A 130 -10.37 -3.02 12.24
CA LEU A 130 -10.76 -2.98 13.66
C LEU A 130 -9.92 -1.99 14.48
N LEU A 131 -8.66 -1.75 14.07
CA LEU A 131 -7.78 -0.76 14.72
C LEU A 131 -8.34 0.67 14.65
N VAL A 132 -9.14 0.98 13.65
CA VAL A 132 -9.61 2.35 13.37
C VAL A 132 -11.13 2.50 13.49
N GLU A 133 -11.87 1.41 13.64
CA GLU A 133 -13.32 1.44 13.85
C GLU A 133 -13.75 2.27 15.07
N PRO A 134 -13.08 2.22 16.24
CA PRO A 134 -13.48 3.06 17.38
C PRO A 134 -13.42 4.56 17.08
N ILE A 135 -12.51 5.00 16.19
CA ILE A 135 -12.40 6.39 15.75
C ILE A 135 -13.55 6.73 14.79
N HIS A 136 -13.84 5.83 13.86
CA HIS A 136 -14.96 5.98 12.94
C HIS A 136 -16.30 6.07 13.69
N ASP A 137 -16.52 5.17 14.62
CA ASP A 137 -17.76 5.09 15.40
C ASP A 137 -18.00 6.33 16.26
N GLU A 138 -16.95 6.90 16.85
CA GLU A 138 -17.06 8.15 17.60
C GLU A 138 -17.52 9.30 16.69
N ILE A 139 -16.90 9.45 15.51
CA ILE A 139 -17.30 10.45 14.52
C ILE A 139 -18.77 10.22 14.10
N ARG A 140 -19.18 8.97 13.86
CA ARG A 140 -20.55 8.64 13.47
C ARG A 140 -21.58 8.92 14.57
N LYS A 141 -21.21 8.68 15.84
CA LYS A 141 -22.04 9.06 16.99
C LYS A 141 -22.25 10.57 17.07
N GLU A 142 -21.19 11.36 16.91
CA GLU A 142 -21.29 12.83 16.88
C GLU A 142 -22.20 13.32 15.74
N VAL A 143 -22.01 12.79 14.52
CA VAL A 143 -22.84 13.12 13.36
C VAL A 143 -24.31 12.77 13.61
N ALA A 144 -24.60 11.62 14.22
CA ALA A 144 -25.94 11.20 14.54
C ALA A 144 -26.64 12.18 15.52
N ILE A 145 -25.91 12.67 16.53
CA ILE A 145 -26.42 13.68 17.47
C ILE A 145 -26.72 15.00 16.74
N GLN A 146 -25.76 15.50 15.93
CA GLN A 146 -25.92 16.73 15.16
C GLN A 146 -27.09 16.63 14.17
N MET A 147 -27.22 15.50 13.49
CA MET A 147 -28.32 15.25 12.54
C MET A 147 -29.70 15.20 13.24
N LYS A 148 -29.75 14.64 14.46
CA LYS A 148 -30.98 14.65 15.26
C LYS A 148 -31.38 16.07 15.66
N ALA A 149 -30.44 16.89 16.09
CA ALA A 149 -30.67 18.29 16.41
C ALA A 149 -31.16 19.07 15.17
N TYR A 150 -30.48 18.92 14.04
CA TYR A 150 -30.88 19.54 12.77
C TYR A 150 -32.31 19.17 12.34
N LYS A 151 -32.67 17.88 12.42
CA LYS A 151 -34.02 17.43 12.07
C LYS A 151 -35.09 18.10 12.93
N LYS A 152 -34.82 18.26 14.25
CA LYS A 152 -35.71 18.95 15.15
C LYS A 152 -35.87 20.42 14.77
N GLU A 153 -34.76 21.14 14.60
CA GLU A 153 -34.73 22.55 14.19
C GLU A 153 -35.42 22.78 12.84
N LYS A 154 -35.20 21.88 11.89
CA LYS A 154 -35.82 21.92 10.58
C LYS A 154 -37.35 21.76 10.65
N THR A 155 -37.82 20.81 11.50
CA THR A 155 -39.25 20.60 11.71
C THR A 155 -39.91 21.86 12.32
N GLU A 156 -39.25 22.46 13.32
CA GLU A 156 -39.71 23.72 13.95
C GLU A 156 -39.73 24.88 12.93
N TYR A 157 -38.67 25.02 12.12
CA TYR A 157 -38.58 26.00 11.05
C TYR A 157 -39.67 25.80 9.98
N ASP A 158 -39.91 24.55 9.57
CA ASP A 158 -40.93 24.23 8.57
C ASP A 158 -42.36 24.49 9.09
N ALA A 159 -42.58 24.36 10.39
CA ALA A 159 -43.86 24.69 11.04
C ALA A 159 -44.15 26.19 11.14
N MET A 160 -43.15 27.08 11.00
CA MET A 160 -43.30 28.52 11.09
C MET A 160 -44.12 29.16 9.94
N GLY A 161 -44.38 28.42 8.87
CA GLY A 161 -45.18 28.91 7.72
C GLY A 161 -44.59 30.18 7.10
N LYS A 162 -45.36 31.28 7.05
CA LYS A 162 -44.92 32.56 6.46
C LYS A 162 -43.82 33.27 7.26
N GLU A 163 -43.65 32.96 8.53
CA GLU A 163 -42.62 33.57 9.38
C GLU A 163 -41.20 33.05 9.08
N ARG A 164 -41.05 31.97 8.31
CA ARG A 164 -39.75 31.46 7.83
C ARG A 164 -38.89 32.53 7.15
N THR A 165 -39.51 33.52 6.48
CA THR A 165 -38.77 34.61 5.80
C THR A 165 -38.00 35.51 6.77
N LYS A 166 -38.29 35.45 8.07
CA LYS A 166 -37.65 36.26 9.12
C LYS A 166 -36.50 35.50 9.82
N LYS A 167 -36.35 34.22 9.58
CA LYS A 167 -35.36 33.37 10.24
C LYS A 167 -34.48 32.66 9.20
N GLU A 168 -33.20 32.56 9.48
CA GLU A 168 -32.26 31.76 8.67
C GLU A 168 -32.62 30.27 8.71
N ALA A 169 -32.56 29.60 7.57
CA ALA A 169 -32.86 28.19 7.49
C ALA A 169 -31.75 27.36 8.20
N PRO A 170 -32.12 26.33 8.97
CA PRO A 170 -31.13 25.46 9.61
C PRO A 170 -30.21 24.84 8.57
N GLN A 171 -28.91 24.87 8.82
CA GLN A 171 -27.93 24.26 7.95
C GLN A 171 -27.72 22.77 8.30
N MET A 172 -27.71 21.94 7.27
CA MET A 172 -27.46 20.52 7.42
C MET A 172 -26.02 20.29 7.86
N PRO A 173 -25.76 19.53 8.95
CA PRO A 173 -24.40 19.23 9.37
C PRO A 173 -23.69 18.35 8.35
N PRO A 174 -22.35 18.44 8.26
CA PRO A 174 -21.57 17.60 7.36
C PRO A 174 -21.67 16.12 7.77
N ASN A 175 -21.77 15.24 6.79
CA ASN A 175 -21.84 13.79 6.99
C ASN A 175 -20.44 13.19 7.18
N ARG A 176 -19.79 13.55 8.27
CA ARG A 176 -18.40 13.14 8.58
C ARG A 176 -18.28 11.64 8.79
N MET A 177 -17.18 11.06 8.27
CA MET A 177 -16.82 9.66 8.46
C MET A 177 -15.31 9.49 8.32
N PHE A 178 -14.72 8.54 9.02
CA PHE A 178 -13.31 8.20 8.84
C PHE A 178 -13.13 7.08 7.81
N LEU A 179 -13.90 5.98 7.96
CA LEU A 179 -13.93 4.89 6.98
C LEU A 179 -14.89 5.26 5.85
N ILE A 180 -14.35 5.47 4.66
CA ILE A 180 -15.09 5.80 3.45
C ILE A 180 -15.28 4.53 2.65
N SER A 181 -16.53 4.15 2.35
CA SER A 181 -16.80 2.96 1.53
C SER A 181 -16.35 3.18 0.09
N GLY A 182 -15.67 2.18 -0.46
CA GLY A 182 -15.31 2.12 -1.88
C GLY A 182 -16.51 1.95 -2.81
N ASN A 183 -17.60 1.35 -2.32
CA ASN A 183 -18.85 1.22 -3.08
C ASN A 183 -19.64 2.54 -3.07
N ASN A 184 -19.13 3.52 -3.80
CA ASN A 184 -19.69 4.85 -3.87
C ASN A 184 -19.40 5.49 -5.24
N THR A 185 -20.14 6.51 -5.62
CA THR A 185 -19.80 7.30 -6.81
C THR A 185 -18.57 8.18 -6.55
N GLY A 186 -17.81 8.52 -7.59
CA GLY A 186 -16.66 9.44 -7.44
C GLY A 186 -17.03 10.75 -6.77
N THR A 187 -18.20 11.32 -7.10
CA THR A 187 -18.73 12.52 -6.43
C THR A 187 -19.07 12.26 -4.97
N GLY A 188 -19.64 11.10 -4.63
CA GLY A 188 -19.97 10.74 -3.26
C GLY A 188 -18.71 10.61 -2.39
N ILE A 189 -17.65 10.05 -2.93
CA ILE A 189 -16.35 9.96 -2.24
C ILE A 189 -15.75 11.36 -2.02
N LEU A 190 -15.79 12.22 -3.04
CA LEU A 190 -15.36 13.62 -2.90
C LEU A 190 -16.14 14.35 -1.80
N GLN A 191 -17.46 14.18 -1.75
CA GLN A 191 -18.30 14.76 -0.69
C GLN A 191 -17.91 14.24 0.68
N ASN A 192 -17.70 12.92 0.84
CA ASN A 192 -17.29 12.31 2.10
C ASN A 192 -15.95 12.84 2.58
N ILE A 193 -14.97 12.99 1.67
CA ILE A 193 -13.66 13.58 1.98
C ILE A 193 -13.83 15.03 2.44
N MET A 194 -14.64 15.82 1.75
CA MET A 194 -14.88 17.24 2.09
C MET A 194 -15.65 17.40 3.40
N ASP A 195 -16.66 16.56 3.65
CA ASP A 195 -17.40 16.53 4.90
C ASP A 195 -16.49 16.17 6.09
N SER A 196 -15.41 15.43 5.83
CA SER A 196 -14.44 14.97 6.83
C SER A 196 -13.15 15.81 6.83
N ASP A 197 -13.21 17.08 6.43
CA ASP A 197 -12.09 18.03 6.42
C ASP A 197 -10.86 17.52 5.62
N GLY A 198 -11.10 16.77 4.57
CA GLY A 198 -10.05 16.24 3.70
C GLY A 198 -9.43 14.93 4.17
N THR A 199 -9.86 14.35 5.29
CA THR A 199 -9.31 13.11 5.84
C THR A 199 -10.19 11.90 5.55
N GLY A 200 -9.59 10.71 5.49
CA GLY A 200 -10.33 9.46 5.37
C GLY A 200 -9.44 8.27 5.06
N LEU A 201 -9.99 7.10 5.28
CA LEU A 201 -9.41 5.82 4.91
C LEU A 201 -10.42 5.02 4.09
N ILE A 202 -10.02 4.57 2.92
CA ILE A 202 -10.71 3.51 2.18
C ILE A 202 -10.01 2.21 2.52
N CYS A 203 -10.75 1.25 3.10
CA CYS A 203 -10.22 -0.04 3.49
C CYS A 203 -11.16 -1.12 2.96
N GLU A 204 -10.80 -1.72 1.82
CA GLU A 204 -11.63 -2.69 1.09
C GLU A 204 -10.87 -3.98 0.83
N ALA A 205 -11.52 -5.10 1.15
CA ALA A 205 -10.95 -6.43 0.96
C ALA A 205 -10.88 -6.85 -0.53
N GLU A 206 -11.67 -6.19 -1.39
CA GLU A 206 -11.74 -6.49 -2.81
C GLU A 206 -11.68 -5.22 -3.66
N ALA A 207 -10.70 -5.14 -4.56
CA ALA A 207 -10.49 -4.00 -5.44
C ALA A 207 -11.65 -3.75 -6.40
N ASP A 208 -12.47 -4.76 -6.70
CA ASP A 208 -13.67 -4.63 -7.54
C ASP A 208 -14.69 -3.63 -7.00
N THR A 209 -14.77 -3.49 -5.68
CA THR A 209 -15.65 -2.51 -5.04
C THR A 209 -15.32 -1.10 -5.50
N LEU A 210 -14.03 -0.78 -5.64
CA LEU A 210 -13.55 0.52 -6.15
C LEU A 210 -13.59 0.60 -7.67
N SER A 211 -13.33 -0.50 -8.37
CA SER A 211 -13.26 -0.51 -9.83
C SER A 211 -14.60 -0.22 -10.48
N THR A 212 -15.70 -0.61 -9.84
CA THR A 212 -17.06 -0.24 -10.28
C THR A 212 -17.27 1.28 -10.21
N ALA A 213 -16.77 1.93 -9.15
CA ALA A 213 -16.79 3.39 -9.03
C ALA A 213 -15.89 4.09 -10.07
N ILE A 214 -14.73 3.49 -10.37
CA ILE A 214 -13.76 4.01 -11.36
C ILE A 214 -14.34 3.90 -12.78
N GLY A 215 -14.95 2.76 -13.12
CA GLY A 215 -15.47 2.49 -14.47
C GLY A 215 -16.71 3.33 -14.85
N SER A 216 -17.51 3.75 -13.87
CA SER A 216 -18.75 4.49 -14.11
C SER A 216 -18.58 6.00 -14.29
N ASP A 217 -17.46 6.59 -13.86
CA ASP A 217 -17.31 8.06 -13.69
C ASP A 217 -16.17 8.67 -14.53
N HIS A 218 -15.91 8.18 -15.73
CA HIS A 218 -15.04 8.79 -16.73
C HIS A 218 -13.68 9.33 -16.21
N GLY A 219 -13.01 8.61 -15.29
CA GLY A 219 -11.64 8.91 -14.87
C GLY A 219 -11.47 9.92 -13.73
N HIS A 220 -12.54 10.49 -13.17
CA HIS A 220 -12.44 11.46 -12.06
C HIS A 220 -11.89 10.86 -10.76
N TRP A 221 -12.07 9.58 -10.55
CA TRP A 221 -11.61 8.87 -9.35
C TRP A 221 -10.08 8.74 -9.27
N SER A 222 -9.43 8.37 -10.37
CA SER A 222 -7.97 8.32 -10.47
C SER A 222 -7.35 9.69 -10.19
N ASP A 223 -7.94 10.79 -10.68
CA ASP A 223 -7.49 12.15 -10.40
C ASP A 223 -7.61 12.50 -8.91
N THR A 224 -8.72 12.09 -8.26
CA THR A 224 -8.92 12.29 -6.81
C THR A 224 -7.85 11.59 -6.00
N LEU A 225 -7.52 10.32 -6.31
CA LEU A 225 -6.46 9.57 -5.64
C LEU A 225 -5.09 10.23 -5.82
N ARG A 226 -4.77 10.67 -7.03
CA ARG A 226 -3.50 11.34 -7.32
C ARG A 226 -3.35 12.66 -6.57
N LYS A 227 -4.39 13.50 -6.57
CA LYS A 227 -4.42 14.76 -5.81
C LYS A 227 -4.32 14.52 -4.31
N ALA A 228 -5.03 13.50 -3.80
CA ALA A 228 -4.97 13.14 -2.40
C ALA A 228 -3.58 12.66 -1.97
N PHE A 229 -2.89 11.88 -2.82
CA PHE A 229 -1.50 11.50 -2.57
C PHE A 229 -0.58 12.71 -2.42
N ASP A 230 -0.76 13.73 -3.26
CA ASP A 230 0.07 14.93 -3.25
C ASP A 230 -0.42 15.98 -2.22
N HIS A 231 -1.43 15.67 -1.40
CA HIS A 231 -2.10 16.59 -0.48
C HIS A 231 -2.62 17.86 -1.15
N ASP A 232 -3.04 17.74 -2.40
CA ASP A 232 -3.53 18.85 -3.20
C ASP A 232 -4.98 19.17 -2.87
N ARG A 233 -5.43 20.35 -3.38
CA ARG A 233 -6.80 20.81 -3.27
C ARG A 233 -7.74 19.88 -4.04
N LEU A 234 -8.84 19.48 -3.40
CA LEU A 234 -9.96 18.83 -4.04
C LEU A 234 -11.14 19.80 -4.10
N SER A 235 -11.79 19.90 -5.25
CA SER A 235 -12.95 20.74 -5.44
C SER A 235 -13.91 20.14 -6.46
N TYR A 236 -15.20 20.44 -6.31
CA TYR A 236 -16.17 20.21 -7.36
C TYR A 236 -17.13 21.39 -7.48
N ASN A 237 -17.69 21.55 -8.67
CA ASN A 237 -18.67 22.60 -8.99
C ASN A 237 -19.87 21.96 -9.70
N ARG A 238 -21.03 21.95 -9.03
CA ARG A 238 -22.29 21.50 -9.59
C ARG A 238 -23.05 22.72 -10.09
N ARG A 239 -23.14 22.88 -11.41
CA ARG A 239 -23.89 24.00 -12.02
C ARG A 239 -25.41 23.92 -11.78
N THR A 240 -25.95 22.70 -11.67
CA THR A 240 -27.38 22.44 -11.46
C THR A 240 -27.87 23.05 -10.14
N ASP A 241 -27.08 22.90 -9.10
CA ASP A 241 -27.44 23.31 -7.74
C ASP A 241 -26.68 24.57 -7.31
N GLN A 242 -25.83 25.12 -8.19
CA GLN A 242 -24.90 26.22 -7.92
C GLN A 242 -24.00 25.93 -6.69
N GLU A 243 -23.71 24.65 -6.46
CA GLU A 243 -22.92 24.19 -5.32
C GLU A 243 -21.43 24.15 -5.70
N TYR A 244 -20.63 24.95 -5.02
CA TYR A 244 -19.17 24.87 -5.05
C TYR A 244 -18.65 24.41 -3.68
N ARG A 245 -17.87 23.35 -3.65
CA ARG A 245 -17.21 22.87 -2.43
C ARG A 245 -15.74 22.60 -2.70
N GLU A 246 -14.91 22.86 -1.72
CA GLU A 246 -13.49 22.58 -1.77
C GLU A 246 -12.92 22.21 -0.41
N VAL A 247 -11.84 21.44 -0.44
CA VAL A 247 -10.92 21.27 0.68
C VAL A 247 -9.51 21.61 0.19
N LYS A 248 -8.80 22.47 0.93
CA LYS A 248 -7.49 23.00 0.52
C LYS A 248 -6.39 21.95 0.52
N LYS A 249 -6.47 20.95 1.41
CA LYS A 249 -5.54 19.84 1.53
C LYS A 249 -6.31 18.55 1.77
N SER A 250 -5.91 17.49 1.10
CA SER A 250 -6.51 16.17 1.24
C SER A 250 -5.53 15.17 1.84
N TYR A 251 -6.03 14.27 2.68
CA TYR A 251 -5.28 13.28 3.44
C TYR A 251 -6.01 11.93 3.36
N LEU A 252 -6.24 11.44 2.14
CA LEU A 252 -6.90 10.17 1.91
C LEU A 252 -5.88 9.05 1.84
N SER A 253 -6.02 8.06 2.72
CA SER A 253 -5.30 6.79 2.63
C SER A 253 -6.18 5.72 1.99
N VAL A 254 -5.55 4.75 1.35
CA VAL A 254 -6.23 3.63 0.69
C VAL A 254 -5.51 2.33 1.03
N LEU A 255 -6.23 1.38 1.59
CA LEU A 255 -5.78 0.00 1.78
C LEU A 255 -6.76 -0.91 1.04
N ILE A 256 -6.30 -1.50 -0.04
CA ILE A 256 -7.10 -2.44 -0.82
C ILE A 256 -6.37 -3.75 -1.02
N SER A 257 -7.14 -4.82 -1.18
CA SER A 257 -6.60 -6.07 -1.68
C SER A 257 -7.40 -6.56 -2.90
N GLY A 258 -6.76 -7.35 -3.75
CA GLY A 258 -7.39 -7.82 -4.96
C GLY A 258 -6.65 -8.98 -5.60
N THR A 259 -7.23 -9.51 -6.68
CA THR A 259 -6.59 -10.53 -7.52
C THR A 259 -5.76 -9.88 -8.64
N PRO A 260 -4.82 -10.61 -9.27
CA PRO A 260 -4.06 -10.09 -10.40
C PRO A 260 -4.94 -9.53 -11.54
N SER A 261 -6.09 -10.14 -11.80
CA SER A 261 -7.05 -9.65 -12.82
C SER A 261 -7.68 -8.31 -12.46
N GLN A 262 -7.81 -7.99 -11.18
CA GLN A 262 -8.38 -6.73 -10.70
C GLN A 262 -7.41 -5.55 -10.79
N VAL A 263 -6.10 -5.83 -10.94
CA VAL A 263 -5.08 -4.78 -11.09
C VAL A 263 -5.38 -3.89 -12.29
N GLN A 264 -5.69 -4.48 -13.44
CA GLN A 264 -5.99 -3.75 -14.68
C GLN A 264 -7.24 -2.88 -14.56
N THR A 265 -8.22 -3.35 -13.80
CA THR A 265 -9.48 -2.62 -13.61
C THR A 265 -9.26 -1.41 -12.70
N PHE A 266 -8.42 -1.56 -11.66
CA PHE A 266 -8.10 -0.49 -10.72
C PHE A 266 -7.09 0.52 -11.30
N ILE A 267 -6.08 0.03 -12.05
CA ILE A 267 -5.03 0.85 -12.68
C ILE A 267 -5.02 0.52 -14.18
N PRO A 268 -5.78 1.27 -14.99
CA PRO A 268 -5.90 0.99 -16.41
C PRO A 268 -4.58 1.05 -17.18
N THR A 269 -3.70 2.00 -16.81
CA THR A 269 -2.38 2.16 -17.44
C THR A 269 -1.32 2.59 -16.42
N ALA A 270 -0.06 2.26 -16.67
CA ALA A 270 1.05 2.74 -15.85
C ALA A 270 1.35 4.25 -16.05
N GLU A 271 0.78 4.85 -17.09
CA GLU A 271 1.08 6.23 -17.52
C GLU A 271 0.17 7.28 -16.87
N ASP A 272 -0.99 6.88 -16.33
CA ASP A 272 -1.93 7.80 -15.70
C ASP A 272 -1.43 8.40 -14.37
N GLY A 273 -0.30 7.90 -13.86
CA GLY A 273 0.32 8.32 -12.62
C GLY A 273 -0.26 7.68 -11.36
N SER A 274 -1.35 6.93 -11.44
CA SER A 274 -1.91 6.20 -10.29
C SER A 274 -1.00 5.06 -9.87
N TYR A 275 -0.43 4.33 -10.85
CA TYR A 275 0.51 3.25 -10.60
C TYR A 275 1.68 3.68 -9.71
N SER A 276 2.30 4.81 -10.00
CA SER A 276 3.51 5.26 -9.31
C SER A 276 3.28 5.75 -7.87
N ARG A 277 2.03 5.91 -7.45
CA ARG A 277 1.65 6.42 -6.12
C ARG A 277 1.28 5.34 -5.11
N GLN A 278 1.00 4.11 -5.61
CA GLN A 278 0.63 2.98 -4.76
C GLN A 278 1.87 2.29 -4.20
N LEU A 279 1.78 1.79 -2.98
CA LEU A 279 2.65 0.75 -2.46
C LEU A 279 2.06 -0.61 -2.84
N TYR A 280 2.84 -1.45 -3.48
CA TYR A 280 2.40 -2.78 -3.92
C TYR A 280 3.01 -3.87 -3.08
N TYR A 281 2.21 -4.90 -2.81
CA TYR A 281 2.70 -6.16 -2.30
C TYR A 281 2.01 -7.31 -3.04
N TYR A 282 2.78 -8.20 -3.65
CA TYR A 282 2.25 -9.38 -4.32
C TYR A 282 2.48 -10.61 -3.46
N MET A 283 1.39 -11.33 -3.16
CA MET A 283 1.44 -12.61 -2.44
C MET A 283 1.34 -13.75 -3.44
N CYS A 284 2.22 -14.73 -3.33
CA CYS A 284 2.10 -15.99 -4.05
C CYS A 284 0.90 -16.79 -3.55
N GLY A 285 0.33 -17.64 -4.41
CA GLY A 285 -0.72 -18.57 -4.02
C GLY A 285 -0.24 -19.61 -3.02
N ILE A 286 -1.16 -20.13 -2.20
CA ILE A 286 -0.87 -21.24 -1.28
C ILE A 286 -0.90 -22.54 -2.08
N SER A 287 0.19 -23.31 -2.05
CA SER A 287 0.33 -24.59 -2.77
C SER A 287 -0.13 -25.80 -1.95
N LYS A 288 -0.24 -25.65 -0.61
CA LYS A 288 -0.61 -26.75 0.30
C LYS A 288 -1.70 -26.28 1.26
N TRP A 289 -2.57 -27.21 1.67
CA TRP A 289 -3.55 -26.92 2.73
C TRP A 289 -2.83 -26.58 4.03
N ILE A 290 -3.18 -25.45 4.63
CA ILE A 290 -2.72 -25.02 5.95
C ILE A 290 -3.90 -25.16 6.91
N SER A 291 -3.73 -25.93 7.99
CA SER A 291 -4.74 -26.05 9.02
C SER A 291 -5.03 -24.69 9.62
N GLN A 292 -6.31 -24.38 9.80
CA GLN A 292 -6.75 -23.16 10.47
C GLN A 292 -7.04 -23.40 11.97
N PHE A 293 -6.87 -24.63 12.44
CA PHE A 293 -6.95 -24.94 13.86
C PHE A 293 -5.62 -24.55 14.51
N MET A 294 -5.61 -23.52 15.31
CA MET A 294 -4.44 -23.09 16.07
C MET A 294 -4.37 -23.86 17.38
N ASP A 295 -3.17 -24.16 17.87
CA ASP A 295 -2.93 -24.83 19.15
C ASP A 295 -3.44 -24.00 20.35
N ASN A 296 -3.58 -22.69 20.17
CA ASN A 296 -4.21 -21.77 21.12
C ASN A 296 -5.45 -21.16 20.46
N GLU A 297 -6.58 -21.20 21.15
CA GLU A 297 -7.81 -20.53 20.74
C GLU A 297 -7.64 -19.01 20.88
N ILE A 298 -7.00 -18.37 19.89
CA ILE A 298 -6.78 -16.92 19.89
C ILE A 298 -7.89 -16.26 19.06
N ASP A 299 -8.68 -15.42 19.72
CA ASP A 299 -9.64 -14.54 19.04
C ASP A 299 -8.96 -13.24 18.60
N TRP A 300 -8.51 -13.22 17.34
CA TRP A 300 -7.87 -12.05 16.76
C TRP A 300 -8.83 -10.87 16.61
N GLU A 301 -10.14 -11.10 16.44
CA GLU A 301 -11.13 -10.03 16.36
C GLU A 301 -11.25 -9.28 17.69
N GLU A 302 -11.31 -10.01 18.81
CA GLU A 302 -11.31 -9.41 20.16
C GLU A 302 -10.01 -8.63 20.41
N ILE A 303 -8.85 -9.21 20.08
CA ILE A 303 -7.54 -8.57 20.29
C ILE A 303 -7.44 -7.28 19.48
N PHE A 304 -7.78 -7.29 18.19
CA PHE A 304 -7.69 -6.09 17.34
C PHE A 304 -8.72 -5.03 17.74
N THR A 305 -9.89 -5.43 18.22
CA THR A 305 -10.87 -4.49 18.78
C THR A 305 -10.32 -3.79 20.02
N ALA A 306 -9.70 -4.53 20.94
CA ALA A 306 -9.04 -3.95 22.10
C ALA A 306 -7.87 -3.03 21.72
N MET A 307 -7.05 -3.44 20.76
CA MET A 307 -5.96 -2.61 20.20
C MET A 307 -6.50 -1.34 19.53
N GLY A 308 -7.65 -1.39 18.89
CA GLY A 308 -8.31 -0.22 18.32
C GLY A 308 -8.72 0.83 19.37
N LEU A 309 -9.18 0.40 20.53
CA LEU A 309 -9.47 1.29 21.66
C LEU A 309 -8.18 1.91 22.22
N GLU A 310 -7.13 1.11 22.41
CA GLU A 310 -5.80 1.60 22.81
C GLU A 310 -5.25 2.63 21.80
N TRP A 311 -5.36 2.32 20.50
CA TRP A 311 -4.93 3.24 19.45
C TRP A 311 -5.67 4.58 19.49
N LYS A 312 -6.97 4.55 19.72
CA LYS A 312 -7.78 5.77 19.86
C LYS A 312 -7.27 6.67 20.99
N GLU A 313 -6.87 6.09 22.12
CA GLU A 313 -6.29 6.83 23.25
C GLU A 313 -4.92 7.44 22.88
N LYS A 314 -4.02 6.65 22.27
CA LYS A 314 -2.71 7.13 21.78
C LYS A 314 -2.89 8.27 20.76
N LEU A 315 -3.83 8.13 19.84
CA LEU A 315 -4.13 9.16 18.85
C LEU A 315 -4.67 10.46 19.49
N SER A 316 -5.45 10.35 20.55
CA SER A 316 -5.94 11.51 21.29
C SER A 316 -4.77 12.31 21.88
N VAL A 317 -3.76 11.64 22.41
CA VAL A 317 -2.53 12.27 22.90
C VAL A 317 -1.80 13.01 21.77
N ILE A 318 -1.59 12.38 20.61
CA ILE A 318 -0.96 13.02 19.45
C ILE A 318 -1.74 14.27 19.03
N LYS A 319 -3.07 14.18 18.90
CA LYS A 319 -3.93 15.29 18.47
C LYS A 319 -3.87 16.47 19.44
N THR A 320 -3.88 16.20 20.74
CA THR A 320 -3.85 17.23 21.79
C THR A 320 -2.56 18.04 21.75
N HIS A 321 -1.44 17.42 21.38
CA HIS A 321 -0.13 18.07 21.35
C HIS A 321 0.18 18.80 20.03
N GLY A 322 -0.64 18.64 18.99
CA GLY A 322 -0.56 19.44 17.77
C GLY A 322 0.16 18.76 16.59
N ILE A 323 1.23 19.37 16.06
CA ILE A 323 1.89 18.90 14.83
C ILE A 323 3.29 18.37 15.15
N HIS A 324 3.60 17.16 14.71
CA HIS A 324 4.87 16.47 14.85
C HIS A 324 5.60 16.44 13.51
N THR A 325 6.85 16.92 13.48
CA THR A 325 7.64 17.01 12.25
C THR A 325 8.89 16.14 12.39
N LEU A 326 9.04 15.16 11.48
CA LEU A 326 10.23 14.32 11.42
C LEU A 326 11.47 15.17 11.09
N GLN A 327 12.52 14.99 11.88
CA GLN A 327 13.85 15.52 11.64
C GLN A 327 14.80 14.36 11.31
N LEU A 328 15.43 14.44 10.15
CA LEU A 328 16.46 13.50 9.72
C LEU A 328 17.83 14.14 9.86
N THR A 329 18.83 13.37 10.27
CA THR A 329 20.23 13.82 10.26
C THR A 329 20.74 13.96 8.83
N ASP A 330 21.86 14.64 8.64
CA ASP A 330 22.42 14.81 7.28
C ASP A 330 22.94 13.46 6.74
N GLU A 331 23.46 12.60 7.60
CA GLU A 331 23.89 11.25 7.26
C GLU A 331 22.69 10.39 6.77
N GLN A 332 21.54 10.46 7.47
CA GLN A 332 20.32 9.77 7.05
C GLN A 332 19.81 10.25 5.68
N LYS A 333 19.91 11.56 5.41
CA LYS A 333 19.53 12.12 4.11
C LYS A 333 20.45 11.62 2.99
N GLU A 334 21.78 11.61 3.22
CA GLU A 334 22.76 11.10 2.26
C GLU A 334 22.56 9.60 1.98
N GLU A 335 22.18 8.82 2.99
CA GLU A 335 21.90 7.40 2.82
C GLU A 335 20.64 7.17 1.99
N ILE A 336 19.56 7.94 2.22
CA ILE A 336 18.36 7.93 1.37
C ILE A 336 18.74 8.23 -0.09
N ASP A 337 19.50 9.31 -0.32
CA ASP A 337 19.91 9.71 -1.68
C ASP A 337 20.74 8.63 -2.36
N THR A 338 21.62 7.94 -1.62
CA THR A 338 22.42 6.83 -2.15
C THR A 338 21.55 5.66 -2.59
N VAL A 339 20.66 5.19 -1.71
CA VAL A 339 19.77 4.04 -2.00
C VAL A 339 18.85 4.35 -3.19
N PHE A 340 18.27 5.55 -3.21
CA PHE A 340 17.33 5.91 -4.28
C PHE A 340 18.02 6.26 -5.60
N SER A 341 19.26 6.74 -5.59
CA SER A 341 20.07 6.90 -6.80
C SER A 341 20.34 5.55 -7.45
N ASP A 342 20.75 4.55 -6.67
CA ASP A 342 20.98 3.19 -7.19
C ASP A 342 19.69 2.57 -7.74
N LEU A 343 18.58 2.64 -7.01
CA LEU A 343 17.27 2.17 -7.49
C LEU A 343 16.83 2.87 -8.78
N PHE A 344 17.10 4.18 -8.89
CA PHE A 344 16.75 4.96 -10.06
C PHE A 344 17.58 4.55 -11.28
N GLU A 345 18.89 4.36 -11.13
CA GLU A 345 19.78 3.88 -12.20
C GLU A 345 19.38 2.48 -12.66
N ARG A 346 19.16 1.54 -11.73
CA ARG A 346 18.71 0.17 -12.06
C ARG A 346 17.37 0.17 -12.79
N SER A 347 16.43 1.02 -12.38
CA SER A 347 15.12 1.12 -13.03
C SER A 347 15.24 1.65 -14.46
N SER A 348 16.23 2.51 -14.74
CA SER A 348 16.47 3.06 -16.09
C SER A 348 16.84 1.98 -17.09
N VAL A 349 17.63 1.02 -16.66
CA VAL A 349 18.13 -0.08 -17.49
C VAL A 349 17.05 -1.16 -17.69
N ALA A 350 16.34 -1.55 -16.62
CA ALA A 350 15.45 -2.70 -16.63
C ALA A 350 14.03 -2.38 -17.13
N ASN A 351 13.42 -1.29 -16.67
CA ASN A 351 11.96 -1.07 -16.79
C ASN A 351 11.58 0.27 -17.47
N GLY A 352 12.56 1.09 -17.85
CA GLY A 352 12.35 2.36 -18.53
C GLY A 352 11.68 3.44 -17.66
N ARG A 353 11.22 4.52 -18.32
CA ARG A 353 10.69 5.72 -17.64
C ARG A 353 9.50 5.49 -16.71
N LYS A 354 8.76 4.38 -16.87
CA LYS A 354 7.58 4.08 -16.05
C LYS A 354 7.95 3.90 -14.58
N MET A 355 9.10 3.25 -14.31
CA MET A 355 9.58 3.04 -12.94
C MET A 355 10.25 4.26 -12.31
N TYR A 356 10.73 5.24 -13.07
CA TYR A 356 11.30 6.46 -12.49
C TYR A 356 10.32 7.20 -11.57
N SER A 357 9.09 7.36 -12.05
CA SER A 357 8.06 8.00 -11.24
C SER A 357 7.70 7.19 -10.01
N PHE A 358 7.78 5.87 -10.09
CA PHE A 358 7.56 4.99 -8.95
C PHE A 358 8.68 5.16 -7.92
N VAL A 359 9.94 5.05 -8.32
CA VAL A 359 11.11 5.20 -7.43
C VAL A 359 11.09 6.54 -6.71
N ALA A 360 10.84 7.64 -7.44
CA ALA A 360 10.75 8.97 -6.84
C ALA A 360 9.62 9.07 -5.79
N ARG A 361 8.48 8.41 -6.01
CA ARG A 361 7.36 8.41 -5.05
C ARG A 361 7.52 7.39 -3.94
N LEU A 362 8.26 6.32 -4.17
CA LEU A 362 8.65 5.38 -3.12
C LEU A 362 9.48 6.10 -2.05
N ALA A 363 10.43 6.97 -2.45
CA ALA A 363 11.19 7.80 -1.50
C ALA A 363 10.26 8.67 -0.65
N VAL A 364 9.25 9.31 -1.25
CA VAL A 364 8.22 10.07 -0.51
C VAL A 364 7.47 9.17 0.47
N ASN A 365 7.06 7.98 0.04
CA ASN A 365 6.32 7.06 0.90
C ASN A 365 7.17 6.56 2.07
N LEU A 366 8.46 6.25 1.86
CA LEU A 366 9.33 5.87 2.96
C LEU A 366 9.56 7.02 3.96
N CYS A 367 9.71 8.26 3.50
CA CYS A 367 9.76 9.43 4.40
C CYS A 367 8.46 9.58 5.23
N ARG A 368 7.30 9.28 4.65
CA ARG A 368 6.02 9.24 5.36
C ARG A 368 6.01 8.16 6.43
N ILE A 369 6.44 6.95 6.08
CA ILE A 369 6.55 5.82 7.02
C ILE A 369 7.56 6.13 8.11
N MET A 370 8.72 6.71 7.80
CA MET A 370 9.70 7.16 8.81
C MET A 370 9.07 8.13 9.82
N SER A 371 8.25 9.08 9.36
CA SER A 371 7.59 10.03 10.26
C SER A 371 6.56 9.36 11.16
N GLU A 372 5.88 8.34 10.68
CA GLU A 372 4.93 7.54 11.43
C GLU A 372 5.63 6.66 12.47
N VAL A 373 6.64 5.90 12.04
CA VAL A 373 7.42 5.00 12.92
C VAL A 373 8.10 5.79 14.03
N ALA A 374 8.69 6.96 13.73
CA ALA A 374 9.30 7.83 14.73
C ALA A 374 8.30 8.26 15.81
N VAL A 375 7.07 8.63 15.43
CA VAL A 375 6.02 9.00 16.39
C VAL A 375 5.55 7.79 17.19
N LEU A 376 5.34 6.61 16.55
CA LEU A 376 4.95 5.40 17.26
C LEU A 376 6.00 4.98 18.29
N ARG A 377 7.29 5.00 17.93
CA ARG A 377 8.40 4.71 18.85
C ARG A 377 8.47 5.73 19.99
N ALA A 378 8.29 7.00 19.69
CA ALA A 378 8.30 8.05 20.70
C ALA A 378 7.18 7.90 21.74
N LEU A 379 6.01 7.38 21.34
CA LEU A 379 4.88 7.12 22.24
C LEU A 379 5.10 5.92 23.20
N GLU A 380 6.15 5.13 23.00
CA GLU A 380 6.56 4.08 23.96
C GLU A 380 7.23 4.66 25.21
N SER A 381 7.73 5.92 25.13
CA SER A 381 8.25 6.61 26.29
C SER A 381 7.14 6.90 27.31
N PRO A 382 7.36 6.68 28.61
CA PRO A 382 6.36 6.94 29.65
C PRO A 382 5.87 8.40 29.71
N GLN A 383 6.71 9.34 29.28
CA GLN A 383 6.41 10.78 29.27
C GLN A 383 6.95 11.43 27.99
N PRO A 384 6.36 11.13 26.81
CA PRO A 384 6.93 11.53 25.53
C PRO A 384 7.00 13.06 25.32
N TYR A 385 6.15 13.84 25.99
CA TYR A 385 6.06 15.29 25.83
C TYR A 385 6.67 16.09 27.02
N ASP A 386 7.25 15.45 28.01
CA ASP A 386 7.83 16.14 29.15
C ASP A 386 9.31 16.49 28.94
N PHE A 387 9.54 17.48 28.10
CA PHE A 387 10.89 17.98 27.80
C PHE A 387 11.55 18.68 29.00
N LYS A 388 10.78 19.24 29.94
CA LYS A 388 11.32 20.01 31.07
C LYS A 388 11.88 19.11 32.16
N THR A 389 11.28 17.96 32.39
CA THR A 389 11.69 16.98 33.40
C THR A 389 12.59 15.89 32.85
N SER A 390 12.55 15.65 31.54
CA SER A 390 13.39 14.66 30.85
C SER A 390 14.09 15.31 29.66
N PRO A 391 15.40 15.65 29.77
CA PRO A 391 16.17 16.14 28.61
C PRO A 391 16.29 15.12 27.47
N THR A 392 15.90 13.88 27.71
CA THR A 392 15.83 12.79 26.72
C THR A 392 14.42 12.56 26.17
N SER A 393 13.51 13.54 26.34
CA SER A 393 12.18 13.44 25.72
C SER A 393 12.32 13.24 24.21
N PRO A 394 11.62 12.26 23.60
CA PRO A 394 11.67 12.00 22.17
C PRO A 394 11.06 13.11 21.32
N PHE A 395 10.27 13.99 21.94
CA PHE A 395 9.72 15.17 21.29
C PHE A 395 10.37 16.44 21.79
N THR A 396 10.90 17.24 20.89
CA THR A 396 11.45 18.57 21.20
C THR A 396 10.48 19.65 20.71
N PRO A 397 10.18 20.69 21.54
CA PRO A 397 9.30 21.76 21.09
C PRO A 397 9.99 22.61 20.01
N ASP A 398 9.31 22.79 18.87
CA ASP A 398 9.68 23.77 17.86
C ASP A 398 9.20 25.15 18.31
N LYS A 399 9.76 26.23 17.74
CA LYS A 399 9.37 27.59 18.07
C LYS A 399 7.87 27.79 17.80
N GLU A 400 7.19 28.41 18.77
CA GLU A 400 5.81 28.83 18.61
C GLU A 400 5.69 29.79 17.41
N ILE A 401 4.96 29.38 16.37
CA ILE A 401 4.63 30.25 15.24
C ILE A 401 3.13 30.49 15.30
N PRO A 402 2.67 31.75 15.28
CA PRO A 402 1.23 32.04 15.24
C PRO A 402 0.56 31.33 14.08
N ALA A 403 -0.57 30.68 14.33
CA ALA A 403 -1.40 30.13 13.27
C ALA A 403 -1.88 31.25 12.34
N ASP A 404 -1.82 31.00 11.02
CA ASP A 404 -2.17 31.95 9.98
C ASP A 404 -3.59 32.54 10.20
N ASN A 405 -3.64 33.83 10.65
CA ASN A 405 -4.80 34.71 10.72
C ASN A 405 -6.04 34.31 11.57
N ARG A 406 -6.00 33.30 12.42
CA ARG A 406 -7.00 33.11 13.47
C ARG A 406 -6.36 33.40 14.83
N LYS A 407 -6.86 34.40 15.50
CA LYS A 407 -6.24 35.01 16.69
C LYS A 407 -6.14 34.13 17.93
N ASP A 408 -6.66 32.88 17.93
CA ASP A 408 -6.85 32.12 19.16
C ASP A 408 -6.28 30.68 19.16
N ASP A 409 -5.71 30.14 18.07
CA ASP A 409 -5.17 28.79 18.05
C ASP A 409 -3.64 28.79 17.93
N ILE A 410 -2.93 28.75 19.03
CA ILE A 410 -1.50 28.45 19.09
C ILE A 410 -1.36 26.93 18.85
N ILE A 411 -0.99 26.54 17.62
CA ILE A 411 -0.69 25.16 17.32
C ILE A 411 0.74 24.87 17.76
N THR A 412 0.90 24.07 18.78
CA THR A 412 2.22 23.58 19.22
C THR A 412 2.82 22.69 18.14
N ARG A 413 4.12 22.88 17.89
CA ARG A 413 4.90 22.06 16.95
C ARG A 413 5.99 21.33 17.71
N TRP A 414 6.19 20.07 17.31
CA TRP A 414 7.16 19.17 17.89
C TRP A 414 8.05 18.58 16.83
N ASP A 415 9.34 18.63 17.04
CA ASP A 415 10.29 17.87 16.27
C ASP A 415 10.39 16.47 16.85
N VAL A 416 10.43 15.46 16.00
CA VAL A 416 10.63 14.07 16.36
C VAL A 416 11.78 13.51 15.53
N SER A 417 12.76 12.90 16.19
CA SER A 417 13.88 12.23 15.54
C SER A 417 13.58 10.74 15.40
N ILE A 418 14.10 10.11 14.37
CA ILE A 418 14.05 8.66 14.19
C ILE A 418 15.39 8.05 14.61
N SER A 419 15.35 6.92 15.33
CA SER A 419 16.57 6.17 15.67
C SER A 419 17.23 5.61 14.41
N GLN A 420 18.51 5.26 14.49
CA GLN A 420 19.20 4.68 13.34
C GLN A 420 18.62 3.28 13.00
N GLU A 421 18.22 2.53 14.02
CA GLU A 421 17.60 1.22 13.87
C GLU A 421 16.25 1.33 13.15
N ASP A 422 15.35 2.20 13.61
CA ASP A 422 14.04 2.44 12.97
C ASP A 422 14.21 3.02 11.55
N PHE A 423 15.20 3.89 11.35
CA PHE A 423 15.53 4.45 10.05
C PHE A 423 15.93 3.34 9.05
N HIS A 424 16.86 2.47 9.44
CA HIS A 424 17.28 1.34 8.60
C HIS A 424 16.15 0.34 8.39
N ALA A 425 15.31 0.09 9.42
CA ALA A 425 14.14 -0.76 9.29
C ALA A 425 13.20 -0.26 8.18
N VAL A 426 12.90 1.04 8.17
CA VAL A 426 12.05 1.61 7.11
C VAL A 426 12.77 1.65 5.75
N LEU A 427 14.04 2.04 5.71
CA LEU A 427 14.81 2.12 4.46
C LEU A 427 14.95 0.75 3.79
N SER A 428 15.06 -0.33 4.58
CA SER A 428 15.15 -1.70 4.10
C SER A 428 13.91 -2.19 3.33
N LEU A 429 12.78 -1.50 3.44
CA LEU A 429 11.56 -1.77 2.66
C LEU A 429 11.69 -1.33 1.19
N ALA A 430 12.68 -0.50 0.85
CA ALA A 430 12.82 0.08 -0.50
C ALA A 430 12.93 -1.00 -1.58
N GLU A 431 13.86 -1.93 -1.41
CA GLU A 431 14.14 -2.99 -2.38
C GLU A 431 12.96 -3.97 -2.56
N PRO A 432 12.39 -4.57 -1.49
CA PRO A 432 11.22 -5.42 -1.63
C PRO A 432 10.04 -4.71 -2.30
N LEU A 433 9.70 -3.49 -1.89
CA LEU A 433 8.59 -2.73 -2.47
C LEU A 433 8.84 -2.41 -3.96
N TYR A 434 10.08 -2.12 -4.34
CA TYR A 434 10.46 -1.95 -5.73
C TYR A 434 10.27 -3.25 -6.54
N CYS A 435 10.70 -4.40 -6.01
CA CYS A 435 10.52 -5.70 -6.66
C CYS A 435 9.05 -6.05 -6.84
N HIS A 436 8.23 -5.87 -5.80
CA HIS A 436 6.78 -6.10 -5.87
C HIS A 436 6.12 -5.19 -6.90
N ALA A 437 6.45 -3.90 -6.92
CA ALA A 437 5.92 -2.97 -7.92
C ALA A 437 6.32 -3.37 -9.34
N THR A 438 7.57 -3.75 -9.55
CA THR A 438 8.05 -4.23 -10.86
C THR A 438 7.25 -5.45 -11.33
N HIS A 439 6.98 -6.39 -10.42
CA HIS A 439 6.14 -7.55 -10.73
C HIS A 439 4.71 -7.15 -11.09
N ILE A 440 4.09 -6.26 -10.32
CA ILE A 440 2.73 -5.76 -10.60
C ILE A 440 2.65 -5.02 -11.94
N LEU A 441 3.72 -4.35 -12.35
CA LEU A 441 3.78 -3.69 -13.66
C LEU A 441 3.51 -4.67 -14.82
N SER A 442 3.87 -5.94 -14.67
CA SER A 442 3.64 -6.97 -15.69
C SER A 442 2.15 -7.30 -15.92
N PHE A 443 1.28 -7.01 -14.96
CA PHE A 443 -0.16 -7.22 -15.08
C PHE A 443 -0.89 -6.08 -15.80
N LEU A 444 -0.24 -4.93 -16.04
CA LEU A 444 -0.90 -3.78 -16.66
C LEU A 444 -0.94 -3.91 -18.19
N PRO A 445 -2.09 -3.60 -18.84
CA PRO A 445 -2.18 -3.58 -20.29
C PRO A 445 -1.26 -2.48 -20.85
N ASN A 446 -0.70 -2.70 -22.02
CA ASN A 446 0.23 -1.77 -22.67
C ASN A 446 1.44 -1.40 -21.80
N THR A 447 1.75 -2.17 -20.79
CA THR A 447 3.14 -2.33 -20.49
C THR A 447 3.72 -2.96 -21.76
N GLU A 448 4.09 -2.12 -22.74
CA GLU A 448 5.36 -2.40 -23.32
C GLU A 448 6.31 -2.40 -22.10
N ILE A 449 6.44 -3.57 -21.42
CA ILE A 449 7.78 -4.00 -21.12
C ILE A 449 8.40 -3.75 -22.47
N SER A 450 9.12 -2.65 -22.63
CA SER A 450 10.06 -2.60 -23.72
C SER A 450 11.02 -3.74 -23.37
N HIS A 451 10.65 -4.96 -23.73
CA HIS A 451 11.50 -5.66 -24.60
C HIS A 451 11.70 -4.65 -25.74
N ARG A 452 12.55 -3.65 -25.48
CA ARG A 452 13.44 -3.26 -26.55
C ARG A 452 13.97 -4.62 -26.91
N PRO A 453 13.68 -5.12 -28.11
CA PRO A 453 14.16 -6.46 -28.49
C PRO A 453 15.69 -6.52 -28.37
N ASN A 454 16.28 -5.52 -27.78
CA ASN A 454 17.68 -5.18 -27.68
C ASN A 454 18.10 -4.70 -26.28
N ALA A 455 17.24 -4.63 -25.24
CA ALA A 455 17.66 -4.14 -23.92
C ALA A 455 18.73 -5.07 -23.31
N ASP A 456 18.50 -6.37 -23.35
CA ASP A 456 19.49 -7.36 -22.93
C ASP A 456 20.74 -7.31 -23.80
N ARG A 457 20.56 -7.05 -25.10
CA ARG A 457 21.68 -6.84 -26.03
C ARG A 457 22.47 -5.59 -25.65
N ASP A 458 21.81 -4.46 -25.49
CA ASP A 458 22.47 -3.18 -25.25
C ASP A 458 23.18 -3.20 -23.87
N TYR A 459 22.59 -3.84 -22.86
CA TYR A 459 23.23 -4.07 -21.57
C TYR A 459 24.43 -5.03 -21.65
N LEU A 460 24.28 -6.17 -22.35
CA LEU A 460 25.39 -7.11 -22.58
C LEU A 460 26.59 -6.41 -23.23
N PHE A 461 26.34 -5.65 -24.29
CA PHE A 461 27.40 -4.93 -24.96
C PHE A 461 27.95 -3.74 -24.17
N GLN A 462 27.15 -3.11 -23.32
CA GLN A 462 27.61 -2.05 -22.40
C GLN A 462 28.60 -2.61 -21.35
N LYS A 463 28.32 -3.78 -20.82
CA LYS A 463 29.15 -4.46 -19.82
C LYS A 463 30.51 -4.95 -20.38
N LEU A 464 30.57 -5.24 -21.69
CA LEU A 464 31.79 -5.68 -22.37
C LEU A 464 32.80 -4.56 -22.65
N GLY A 465 32.44 -3.28 -22.42
CA GLY A 465 33.32 -2.15 -22.70
C GLY A 465 33.49 -1.83 -24.20
N ASP A 466 34.52 -1.06 -24.54
CA ASP A 466 34.72 -0.57 -25.91
C ASP A 466 35.42 -1.60 -26.81
N GLU A 467 36.23 -2.50 -26.24
CA GLU A 467 36.86 -3.62 -26.92
C GLU A 467 36.59 -4.93 -26.19
N PHE A 468 36.24 -6.00 -26.90
CA PHE A 468 35.97 -7.29 -26.31
C PHE A 468 36.20 -8.44 -27.30
N THR A 469 36.46 -9.61 -26.76
CA THR A 469 36.61 -10.84 -27.55
C THR A 469 35.27 -11.57 -27.66
N ARG A 470 35.17 -12.43 -28.68
CA ARG A 470 34.01 -13.32 -28.84
C ARG A 470 33.80 -14.24 -27.60
N THR A 471 34.88 -14.67 -26.97
CA THR A 471 34.82 -15.51 -25.77
C THR A 471 34.19 -14.76 -24.59
N GLN A 472 34.66 -13.53 -24.33
CA GLN A 472 34.10 -12.66 -23.30
C GLN A 472 32.61 -12.37 -23.54
N LEU A 473 32.20 -12.14 -24.79
CA LEU A 473 30.77 -11.98 -25.14
C LEU A 473 29.93 -13.20 -24.75
N LEU A 474 30.44 -14.40 -25.03
CA LEU A 474 29.70 -15.66 -24.73
C LEU A 474 29.67 -15.95 -23.23
N GLU A 475 30.76 -15.75 -22.52
CA GLU A 475 30.83 -15.91 -21.06
C GLU A 475 29.85 -14.97 -20.36
N GLU A 476 29.85 -13.71 -20.76
CA GLU A 476 28.95 -12.71 -20.17
C GLU A 476 27.48 -12.94 -20.57
N ALA A 477 27.21 -13.38 -21.79
CA ALA A 477 25.88 -13.77 -22.23
C ALA A 477 25.31 -14.94 -21.41
N VAL A 478 26.14 -15.96 -21.15
CA VAL A 478 25.75 -17.11 -20.32
C VAL A 478 25.50 -16.66 -18.89
N ALA A 479 26.35 -15.81 -18.32
CA ALA A 479 26.15 -15.24 -16.97
C ALA A 479 24.84 -14.44 -16.84
N MET A 480 24.35 -13.85 -17.95
CA MET A 480 23.07 -13.14 -18.03
C MET A 480 21.89 -14.04 -18.43
N GLY A 481 22.06 -15.35 -18.55
CA GLY A 481 21.01 -16.28 -19.02
C GLY A 481 20.63 -16.15 -20.50
N ILE A 482 21.47 -15.47 -21.31
CA ILE A 482 21.25 -15.28 -22.75
C ILE A 482 21.86 -16.46 -23.52
N LYS A 483 21.07 -17.06 -24.42
CA LYS A 483 21.55 -18.15 -25.27
C LYS A 483 22.69 -17.68 -26.18
N GLU A 484 23.77 -18.43 -26.27
CA GLU A 484 24.95 -18.12 -27.11
C GLU A 484 24.59 -17.76 -28.56
N ASN A 485 23.69 -18.52 -29.18
CA ASN A 485 23.24 -18.23 -30.55
C ASN A 485 22.54 -16.87 -30.69
N THR A 486 21.88 -16.40 -29.64
CA THR A 486 21.24 -15.09 -29.61
C THR A 486 22.30 -13.99 -29.55
N ALA A 487 23.28 -14.10 -28.64
CA ALA A 487 24.40 -13.16 -28.53
C ALA A 487 25.21 -13.08 -29.86
N LEU A 488 25.49 -14.22 -30.47
CA LEU A 488 26.18 -14.26 -31.78
C LEU A 488 25.35 -13.63 -32.91
N THR A 489 24.05 -13.77 -32.87
CA THR A 489 23.17 -13.11 -33.86
C THR A 489 23.20 -11.60 -33.68
N TRP A 490 23.20 -11.12 -32.45
CA TRP A 490 23.34 -9.69 -32.16
C TRP A 490 24.71 -9.15 -32.60
N LEU A 491 25.79 -9.87 -32.29
CA LEU A 491 27.14 -9.51 -32.74
C LEU A 491 27.20 -9.33 -34.26
N LYS A 492 26.70 -10.31 -35.04
CA LYS A 492 26.66 -10.24 -36.50
C LYS A 492 25.84 -9.05 -37.01
N ARG A 493 24.68 -8.77 -36.39
CA ARG A 493 23.84 -7.62 -36.77
C ARG A 493 24.53 -6.29 -36.51
N LEU A 494 25.12 -6.12 -35.31
CA LEU A 494 25.80 -4.88 -34.94
C LEU A 494 27.04 -4.63 -35.83
N THR A 495 27.79 -5.68 -36.16
CA THR A 495 28.93 -5.58 -37.09
C THR A 495 28.45 -5.24 -38.51
N LYS A 496 27.36 -5.88 -38.98
CA LYS A 496 26.79 -5.55 -40.31
C LYS A 496 26.28 -4.11 -40.42
N HIS A 497 25.77 -3.55 -39.31
CA HIS A 497 25.27 -2.16 -39.27
C HIS A 497 26.38 -1.14 -38.90
N GLY A 498 27.65 -1.54 -38.85
CA GLY A 498 28.76 -0.65 -38.59
C GLY A 498 28.84 -0.10 -37.17
N LYS A 499 28.09 -0.66 -36.21
CA LYS A 499 28.15 -0.28 -34.79
C LYS A 499 29.31 -0.96 -34.05
N LEU A 500 29.80 -2.07 -34.58
CA LEU A 500 30.98 -2.80 -34.13
C LEU A 500 31.91 -3.04 -35.31
N ILE A 501 33.20 -3.00 -35.05
CA ILE A 501 34.25 -3.26 -36.03
C ILE A 501 35.00 -4.52 -35.58
N SER A 502 35.23 -5.46 -36.51
CA SER A 502 36.14 -6.60 -36.26
C SER A 502 37.56 -6.14 -36.49
N MET A 503 38.41 -6.20 -35.46
CA MET A 503 39.76 -5.60 -35.50
C MET A 503 40.82 -6.50 -36.15
N ASP A 504 40.69 -7.81 -36.04
CA ASP A 504 41.77 -8.74 -36.44
C ASP A 504 41.30 -9.96 -37.27
N GLY A 505 39.99 -10.07 -37.53
CA GLY A 505 39.41 -11.25 -38.16
C GLY A 505 39.48 -12.53 -37.31
N LYS A 506 40.03 -12.44 -36.08
CA LYS A 506 40.25 -13.58 -35.15
C LYS A 506 39.32 -13.55 -33.94
N GLY A 507 38.36 -12.62 -33.92
CA GLY A 507 37.33 -12.58 -32.87
C GLY A 507 37.47 -11.47 -31.85
N LEU A 508 38.27 -10.45 -32.11
CA LEU A 508 38.33 -9.18 -31.39
C LEU A 508 37.42 -8.14 -32.07
N TYR A 509 36.59 -7.47 -31.27
CA TYR A 509 35.60 -6.48 -31.72
C TYR A 509 35.78 -5.19 -30.92
N ALA A 510 35.61 -4.05 -31.60
CA ALA A 510 35.59 -2.74 -30.98
C ALA A 510 34.33 -1.95 -31.38
N ARG A 511 33.90 -1.03 -30.53
CA ARG A 511 32.81 -0.09 -30.87
C ARG A 511 33.28 0.88 -31.95
N ALA A 512 32.43 1.11 -32.94
CA ALA A 512 32.69 2.17 -33.91
C ALA A 512 32.53 3.53 -33.21
N CYS A 513 33.60 4.34 -33.19
CA CYS A 513 33.50 5.74 -32.77
C CYS A 513 32.61 6.48 -33.79
N VAL A 514 31.40 6.88 -33.36
CA VAL A 514 30.60 7.83 -34.11
C VAL A 514 31.16 9.21 -33.77
N TYR A 515 31.97 9.77 -34.65
CA TYR A 515 32.25 11.22 -34.60
C TYR A 515 30.94 11.92 -34.99
N GLU A 516 30.25 12.56 -34.03
CA GLU A 516 29.29 13.63 -34.31
C GLU A 516 30.03 14.93 -34.68
#